data_8b4c8deeab17619d6d347b5954871ceb
#
_entry.id   8b4c8deeab17619d6d347b5954871ceb
#
_cell.length_a   1.000
_cell.length_b   1.000
_cell.length_c   1.000
_cell.angle_alpha   90.00
_cell.angle_beta   90.00
_cell.angle_gamma   90.00
#
_symmetry.space_group_name_H-M   'P 1'
#
loop_
_entity.id
_entity.type
_entity.pdbx_description
1 polymer ?
#
loop_
_entity_poly.entity_id
_entity_poly.type
_entity_poly.pdbx_seq_one_letter_code
_entity_poly.pdbx_strand_id
1 'polypeptide(L)'
;MGLNTEIIEKQLAVFRNAQIKRRSALPVYLQIAEFLAQYMESADGRSDGRFPAEPDMAKAFHVSRETIRAALGRLEEEHKICRVKKRGTVFASQMLPFDSQSPRQNIGVVWPEGSNAKWRNMLRIFQDAAKNGGYSVQFYFYCMGNETAMNRQAERSLAECFGTVFYPSIYRVDPSFLESLPETAPLVLFDVPPQNSCFSSVIPDHQFAGYVFTRELLARGCSNPGIVRVREDIFSSVQLENGYREALRNAGIPFRKENVFHVRRGYSNNAFLEWLDGNGIDALVLVCPILPNCFTLFHPQVLETIRSHRILIASNSPFDDYGETAQTIIPCHAEYPYQEFSNELLRLLVLKMKNPDITSSQIMIRPKICK
;
A
#
# COMPACT_ATOMS: atom_id res chain seq x y z
N MET A 1 -32.77 5.59 -15.97
CA MET A 1 -32.83 4.10 -15.97
C MET A 1 -32.00 3.46 -17.10
N GLY A 2 -31.86 4.10 -18.27
CA GLY A 2 -31.18 3.53 -19.45
C GLY A 2 -29.66 3.30 -19.35
N LEU A 3 -28.90 4.26 -18.90
CA LEU A 3 -27.43 4.19 -18.86
C LEU A 3 -26.85 3.02 -18.03
N ASN A 4 -27.54 2.64 -16.97
CA ASN A 4 -27.07 1.59 -16.04
C ASN A 4 -27.25 0.17 -16.61
N THR A 5 -28.22 -0.03 -17.50
CA THR A 5 -28.49 -1.33 -18.16
C THR A 5 -27.46 -1.59 -19.27
N GLU A 6 -27.09 -0.56 -20.03
CA GLU A 6 -26.12 -0.63 -21.12
C GLU A 6 -24.70 -0.98 -20.61
N ILE A 7 -24.27 -0.37 -19.49
CA ILE A 7 -23.00 -0.69 -18.84
C ILE A 7 -22.98 -2.15 -18.38
N ILE A 8 -24.04 -2.63 -17.72
CA ILE A 8 -24.12 -4.01 -17.24
C ILE A 8 -24.06 -5.01 -18.42
N GLU A 9 -24.76 -4.75 -19.50
CA GLU A 9 -24.73 -5.62 -20.69
C GLU A 9 -23.35 -5.65 -21.35
N LYS A 10 -22.65 -4.51 -21.40
CA LYS A 10 -21.27 -4.43 -21.88
C LYS A 10 -20.32 -5.27 -21.02
N GLN A 11 -20.41 -5.17 -19.70
CA GLN A 11 -19.64 -5.99 -18.78
C GLN A 11 -19.90 -7.48 -18.98
N LEU A 12 -21.18 -7.87 -19.02
CA LEU A 12 -21.57 -9.27 -19.21
C LEU A 12 -21.09 -9.83 -20.56
N ALA A 13 -21.04 -9.00 -21.60
CA ALA A 13 -20.48 -9.41 -22.90
C ALA A 13 -18.97 -9.71 -22.78
N VAL A 14 -18.21 -8.90 -22.05
CA VAL A 14 -16.79 -9.17 -21.77
C VAL A 14 -16.61 -10.45 -20.96
N PHE A 15 -17.45 -10.69 -19.95
CA PHE A 15 -17.36 -11.88 -19.09
C PHE A 15 -17.72 -13.17 -19.84
N ARG A 16 -18.66 -13.14 -20.79
CA ARG A 16 -18.96 -14.30 -21.66
C ARG A 16 -17.77 -14.75 -22.51
N ASN A 17 -16.87 -13.83 -22.83
CA ASN A 17 -15.67 -14.10 -23.64
C ASN A 17 -14.46 -14.52 -22.79
N ALA A 18 -14.59 -14.60 -21.48
CA ALA A 18 -13.50 -15.00 -20.59
C ALA A 18 -13.09 -16.46 -20.81
N GLN A 19 -11.80 -16.70 -21.00
CA GLN A 19 -11.26 -18.04 -21.22
C GLN A 19 -11.02 -18.77 -19.89
N ILE A 20 -12.04 -19.35 -19.31
CA ILE A 20 -11.98 -20.13 -18.07
C ILE A 20 -11.75 -21.62 -18.38
N LYS A 21 -10.62 -22.15 -17.93
CA LYS A 21 -10.23 -23.57 -18.16
C LYS A 21 -10.75 -24.47 -17.04
N ARG A 22 -11.80 -25.25 -17.28
CA ARG A 22 -12.41 -26.16 -16.28
C ARG A 22 -11.49 -27.33 -15.86
N ARG A 23 -10.56 -27.75 -16.74
CA ARG A 23 -9.56 -28.79 -16.48
C ARG A 23 -8.19 -28.16 -16.35
N SER A 24 -7.97 -27.43 -15.27
CA SER A 24 -6.70 -26.75 -14.94
C SER A 24 -6.33 -27.09 -13.50
N ALA A 25 -5.04 -27.05 -13.17
CA ALA A 25 -4.56 -27.15 -11.78
C ALA A 25 -5.06 -25.98 -10.92
N LEU A 26 -5.38 -24.82 -11.52
CA LEU A 26 -5.92 -23.67 -10.84
C LEU A 26 -7.45 -23.78 -10.73
N PRO A 27 -8.04 -23.74 -9.53
CA PRO A 27 -9.49 -23.79 -9.32
C PRO A 27 -10.23 -22.71 -10.12
N VAL A 28 -11.44 -23.05 -10.61
CA VAL A 28 -12.22 -22.16 -11.48
C VAL A 28 -12.51 -20.81 -10.82
N TYR A 29 -12.83 -20.79 -9.53
CA TYR A 29 -13.09 -19.53 -8.82
C TYR A 29 -11.86 -18.61 -8.74
N LEU A 30 -10.65 -19.17 -8.65
CA LEU A 30 -9.43 -18.36 -8.67
C LEU A 30 -9.15 -17.78 -10.05
N GLN A 31 -9.41 -18.53 -11.13
CA GLN A 31 -9.29 -18.02 -12.49
C GLN A 31 -10.27 -16.86 -12.73
N ILE A 32 -11.51 -16.99 -12.22
CA ILE A 32 -12.52 -15.92 -12.29
C ILE A 32 -12.09 -14.73 -11.47
N ALA A 33 -11.58 -14.92 -10.25
CA ALA A 33 -11.09 -13.83 -9.40
C ALA A 33 -9.95 -13.06 -10.09
N GLU A 34 -8.99 -13.76 -10.70
CA GLU A 34 -7.89 -13.15 -11.45
C GLU A 34 -8.39 -12.38 -12.68
N PHE A 35 -9.31 -12.96 -13.44
CA PHE A 35 -9.94 -12.28 -14.58
C PHE A 35 -10.68 -11.01 -14.15
N LEU A 36 -11.47 -11.08 -13.08
CA LEU A 36 -12.20 -9.92 -12.55
C LEU A 36 -11.26 -8.85 -12.02
N ALA A 37 -10.14 -9.22 -11.39
CA ALA A 37 -9.11 -8.27 -10.98
C ALA A 37 -8.51 -7.54 -12.18
N GLN A 38 -8.14 -8.26 -13.25
CA GLN A 38 -7.64 -7.65 -14.49
C GLN A 38 -8.68 -6.76 -15.16
N TYR A 39 -9.96 -7.19 -15.15
CA TYR A 39 -11.05 -6.36 -15.66
C TYR A 39 -11.19 -5.03 -14.91
N MET A 40 -11.11 -5.04 -13.58
CA MET A 40 -11.15 -3.81 -12.76
C MET A 40 -10.02 -2.82 -13.12
N GLU A 41 -8.87 -3.33 -13.55
CA GLU A 41 -7.71 -2.52 -13.97
C GLU A 41 -7.83 -2.00 -15.41
N SER A 42 -8.73 -2.56 -16.20
CA SER A 42 -8.98 -2.11 -17.58
C SER A 42 -9.66 -0.73 -17.62
N ALA A 43 -9.61 -0.07 -18.79
CA ALA A 43 -10.28 1.22 -18.97
C ALA A 43 -11.80 1.12 -18.76
N ASP A 44 -12.42 0.03 -19.23
CA ASP A 44 -13.84 -0.24 -19.03
C ASP A 44 -14.17 -0.49 -17.56
N GLY A 45 -13.42 -1.37 -16.88
CA GLY A 45 -13.62 -1.67 -15.46
C GLY A 45 -13.50 -0.44 -14.57
N ARG A 46 -12.53 0.43 -14.85
CA ARG A 46 -12.35 1.69 -14.10
C ARG A 46 -13.50 2.65 -14.21
N SER A 47 -14.19 2.67 -15.36
CA SER A 47 -15.36 3.52 -15.55
C SER A 47 -16.64 2.95 -14.92
N ASP A 48 -16.74 1.63 -14.82
CA ASP A 48 -17.96 0.93 -14.39
C ASP A 48 -18.15 0.94 -12.87
N GLY A 49 -17.08 0.77 -12.12
CA GLY A 49 -17.02 0.93 -10.66
C GLY A 49 -17.76 -0.11 -9.82
N ARG A 50 -18.47 -1.05 -10.45
CA ARG A 50 -19.20 -2.13 -9.78
C ARG A 50 -19.36 -3.33 -10.69
N PHE A 51 -19.56 -4.49 -10.09
CA PHE A 51 -19.90 -5.69 -10.82
C PHE A 51 -21.42 -5.84 -11.01
N PRO A 52 -21.86 -6.57 -12.06
CA PRO A 52 -23.23 -7.04 -12.20
C PRO A 52 -23.65 -7.92 -11.01
N ALA A 53 -24.93 -8.21 -10.90
CA ALA A 53 -25.43 -9.10 -9.86
C ALA A 53 -24.85 -10.53 -10.00
N GLU A 54 -24.58 -11.19 -8.85
CA GLU A 54 -24.02 -12.56 -8.82
C GLU A 54 -24.74 -13.55 -9.77
N PRO A 55 -26.10 -13.54 -9.88
CA PRO A 55 -26.79 -14.42 -10.81
C PRO A 55 -26.46 -14.17 -12.28
N ASP A 56 -26.25 -12.90 -12.67
CA ASP A 56 -25.93 -12.54 -14.05
C ASP A 56 -24.50 -12.86 -14.40
N MET A 57 -23.58 -12.65 -13.45
CA MET A 57 -22.19 -13.09 -13.57
C MET A 57 -22.09 -14.61 -13.68
N ALA A 58 -22.86 -15.37 -12.86
CA ALA A 58 -22.87 -16.82 -12.92
C ALA A 58 -23.30 -17.34 -14.29
N LYS A 59 -24.32 -16.71 -14.89
CA LYS A 59 -24.75 -17.01 -16.26
C LYS A 59 -23.66 -16.65 -17.29
N ALA A 60 -23.03 -15.48 -17.17
CA ALA A 60 -22.00 -15.03 -18.11
C ALA A 60 -20.77 -15.93 -18.10
N PHE A 61 -20.28 -16.37 -16.95
CA PHE A 61 -19.14 -17.28 -16.81
C PHE A 61 -19.53 -18.77 -16.95
N HIS A 62 -20.82 -19.10 -17.11
CA HIS A 62 -21.34 -20.46 -17.13
C HIS A 62 -20.91 -21.32 -15.92
N VAL A 63 -21.01 -20.76 -14.71
CA VAL A 63 -20.66 -21.41 -13.43
C VAL A 63 -21.79 -21.29 -12.41
N SER A 64 -21.63 -21.97 -11.26
CA SER A 64 -22.61 -21.85 -10.16
C SER A 64 -22.47 -20.47 -9.45
N ARG A 65 -23.52 -20.06 -8.73
CA ARG A 65 -23.48 -18.84 -7.91
C ARG A 65 -22.43 -18.95 -6.79
N GLU A 66 -22.27 -20.15 -6.26
CA GLU A 66 -21.26 -20.43 -5.23
C GLU A 66 -19.83 -20.19 -5.75
N THR A 67 -19.57 -20.56 -7.02
CA THR A 67 -18.28 -20.30 -7.67
C THR A 67 -18.03 -18.77 -7.80
N ILE A 68 -19.05 -18.00 -8.18
CA ILE A 68 -18.95 -16.53 -8.22
C ILE A 68 -18.76 -15.95 -6.82
N ARG A 69 -19.48 -16.46 -5.81
CA ARG A 69 -19.29 -16.01 -4.42
C ARG A 69 -17.88 -16.27 -3.91
N ALA A 70 -17.33 -17.45 -4.23
CA ALA A 70 -15.95 -17.78 -3.88
C ALA A 70 -14.95 -16.86 -4.57
N ALA A 71 -15.15 -16.56 -5.86
CA ALA A 71 -14.31 -15.60 -6.59
C ALA A 71 -14.41 -14.18 -6.04
N LEU A 72 -15.62 -13.70 -5.76
CA LEU A 72 -15.83 -12.40 -5.14
C LEU A 72 -15.34 -12.37 -3.69
N GLY A 73 -15.50 -13.45 -2.93
CA GLY A 73 -14.93 -13.59 -1.58
C GLY A 73 -13.41 -13.41 -1.59
N ARG A 74 -12.73 -14.03 -2.56
CA ARG A 74 -11.29 -13.86 -2.74
C ARG A 74 -10.89 -12.41 -3.03
N LEU A 75 -11.63 -11.71 -3.90
CA LEU A 75 -11.40 -10.28 -4.18
C LEU A 75 -11.75 -9.38 -2.98
N GLU A 76 -12.71 -9.79 -2.15
CA GLU A 76 -13.08 -9.09 -0.92
C GLU A 76 -12.01 -9.29 0.16
N GLU A 77 -11.45 -10.49 0.32
CA GLU A 77 -10.28 -10.78 1.15
C GLU A 77 -9.04 -9.98 0.70
N GLU A 78 -8.84 -9.86 -0.61
CA GLU A 78 -7.81 -9.00 -1.20
C GLU A 78 -8.18 -7.50 -1.15
N HIS A 79 -9.35 -7.19 -0.58
CA HIS A 79 -9.87 -5.83 -0.43
C HIS A 79 -10.00 -5.02 -1.73
N LYS A 80 -10.13 -5.71 -2.84
CA LYS A 80 -10.34 -5.09 -4.15
C LYS A 80 -11.78 -4.65 -4.36
N ILE A 81 -12.73 -5.32 -3.67
CA ILE A 81 -14.16 -5.03 -3.73
C ILE A 81 -14.78 -4.97 -2.34
N CYS A 82 -15.99 -4.39 -2.26
CA CYS A 82 -16.83 -4.40 -1.08
C CYS A 82 -18.27 -4.68 -1.44
N ARG A 83 -18.99 -5.40 -0.57
CA ARG A 83 -20.43 -5.65 -0.71
C ARG A 83 -21.22 -4.59 0.04
N VAL A 84 -21.98 -3.79 -0.69
CA VAL A 84 -22.75 -2.69 -0.11
C VAL A 84 -24.23 -2.99 -0.20
N LYS A 85 -24.93 -2.95 0.95
CA LYS A 85 -26.40 -3.17 0.99
C LYS A 85 -27.10 -2.21 0.02
N LYS A 86 -27.95 -2.73 -0.87
CA LYS A 86 -28.67 -2.02 -1.92
C LYS A 86 -27.83 -1.48 -3.10
N ARG A 87 -26.50 -1.54 -3.05
CA ARG A 87 -25.61 -1.11 -4.14
C ARG A 87 -24.90 -2.26 -4.86
N GLY A 88 -24.93 -3.48 -4.28
CA GLY A 88 -24.26 -4.66 -4.83
C GLY A 88 -22.76 -4.70 -4.53
N THR A 89 -22.00 -5.35 -5.41
CA THR A 89 -20.55 -5.47 -5.30
C THR A 89 -19.87 -4.30 -6.00
N VAL A 90 -19.23 -3.43 -5.22
CA VAL A 90 -18.62 -2.18 -5.69
C VAL A 90 -17.10 -2.31 -5.61
N PHE A 91 -16.37 -1.75 -6.57
CA PHE A 91 -14.91 -1.71 -6.53
C PHE A 91 -14.45 -0.84 -5.37
N ALA A 92 -13.44 -1.29 -4.64
CA ALA A 92 -12.95 -0.56 -3.47
C ALA A 92 -12.48 0.86 -3.83
N SER A 93 -11.97 1.05 -5.05
CA SER A 93 -11.60 2.36 -5.59
C SER A 93 -12.76 3.37 -5.70
N GLN A 94 -14.02 2.89 -5.69
CA GLN A 94 -15.19 3.75 -5.83
C GLN A 94 -16.07 3.85 -4.56
N MET A 95 -15.63 3.30 -3.44
CA MET A 95 -16.43 3.28 -2.21
C MET A 95 -16.43 4.56 -1.40
N LEU A 96 -15.68 5.57 -1.82
CA LEU A 96 -15.66 6.84 -1.12
C LEU A 96 -16.80 7.72 -1.67
N PRO A 97 -17.71 8.21 -0.82
CA PRO A 97 -18.86 8.96 -1.29
C PRO A 97 -18.41 10.23 -1.99
N PHE A 98 -18.83 10.35 -3.25
CA PHE A 98 -18.73 11.58 -4.00
C PHE A 98 -19.85 12.53 -3.48
N ASP A 99 -19.49 13.42 -2.57
CA ASP A 99 -20.40 14.50 -2.18
C ASP A 99 -20.14 15.71 -3.09
N SER A 100 -21.05 15.92 -4.05
CA SER A 100 -20.95 16.89 -5.13
C SER A 100 -21.36 18.32 -4.72
N GLN A 101 -21.19 18.69 -3.45
CA GLN A 101 -21.53 20.02 -2.97
C GLN A 101 -20.30 20.91 -2.84
N SER A 102 -20.11 21.74 -3.84
CA SER A 102 -19.17 22.87 -3.92
C SER A 102 -17.74 22.52 -4.36
N PRO A 103 -17.32 22.83 -5.61
CA PRO A 103 -15.98 22.53 -6.12
C PRO A 103 -14.83 23.28 -5.41
N ARG A 104 -15.16 24.23 -4.54
CA ARG A 104 -14.18 25.08 -3.84
C ARG A 104 -13.76 24.56 -2.45
N GLN A 105 -14.21 23.39 -2.04
CA GLN A 105 -13.87 22.80 -0.72
C GLN A 105 -13.33 21.37 -0.80
N ASN A 106 -13.09 20.85 -1.99
CA ASN A 106 -12.58 19.50 -2.17
C ASN A 106 -11.08 19.45 -1.98
N ILE A 107 -10.63 18.51 -1.15
CA ILE A 107 -9.23 18.09 -1.04
C ILE A 107 -9.04 16.84 -1.85
N GLY A 108 -8.06 16.84 -2.76
CA GLY A 108 -7.67 15.66 -3.51
C GLY A 108 -6.68 14.80 -2.73
N VAL A 109 -6.82 13.49 -2.81
CA VAL A 109 -5.87 12.53 -2.26
C VAL A 109 -5.43 11.59 -3.35
N VAL A 110 -4.19 11.70 -3.78
CA VAL A 110 -3.58 10.85 -4.82
C VAL A 110 -2.87 9.70 -4.13
N TRP A 111 -3.32 8.48 -4.40
CA TRP A 111 -2.93 7.31 -3.65
C TRP A 111 -2.81 6.06 -4.53
N PRO A 112 -1.88 5.10 -4.23
CA PRO A 112 -1.78 3.87 -5.00
C PRO A 112 -2.98 2.94 -4.77
N GLU A 113 -3.46 2.32 -5.84
CA GLU A 113 -4.44 1.23 -5.79
C GLU A 113 -3.88 0.01 -5.04
N GLY A 114 -4.77 -0.79 -4.44
CA GLY A 114 -4.37 -2.04 -3.78
C GLY A 114 -3.60 -1.85 -2.47
N SER A 115 -3.63 -0.64 -1.90
CA SER A 115 -3.05 -0.39 -0.59
C SER A 115 -3.70 -1.29 0.48
N ASN A 116 -2.88 -1.79 1.41
CA ASN A 116 -3.32 -2.70 2.47
C ASN A 116 -4.35 -2.08 3.44
N ALA A 117 -4.91 -2.87 4.33
CA ALA A 117 -5.94 -2.45 5.30
C ALA A 117 -5.54 -1.22 6.13
N LYS A 118 -4.26 -1.09 6.46
CA LYS A 118 -3.72 0.03 7.24
C LYS A 118 -3.84 1.36 6.52
N TRP A 119 -3.41 1.39 5.26
CA TRP A 119 -3.48 2.60 4.45
C TRP A 119 -4.92 3.01 4.18
N ARG A 120 -5.83 2.04 4.04
CA ARG A 120 -7.27 2.34 3.95
C ARG A 120 -7.81 2.94 5.24
N ASN A 121 -7.38 2.43 6.39
CA ASN A 121 -7.76 3.01 7.67
C ASN A 121 -7.25 4.45 7.81
N MET A 122 -6.01 4.71 7.40
CA MET A 122 -5.46 6.07 7.35
C MET A 122 -6.28 6.99 6.44
N LEU A 123 -6.64 6.54 5.23
CA LEU A 123 -7.47 7.32 4.31
C LEU A 123 -8.85 7.64 4.90
N ARG A 124 -9.46 6.69 5.61
CA ARG A 124 -10.71 6.89 6.33
C ARG A 124 -10.56 7.94 7.44
N ILE A 125 -9.50 7.83 8.24
CA ILE A 125 -9.21 8.79 9.32
C ILE A 125 -8.94 10.19 8.73
N PHE A 126 -8.21 10.27 7.62
CA PHE A 126 -7.98 11.54 6.92
C PHE A 126 -9.28 12.14 6.40
N GLN A 127 -10.17 11.33 5.81
CA GLN A 127 -11.48 11.77 5.34
C GLN A 127 -12.35 12.32 6.47
N ASP A 128 -12.37 11.62 7.62
CA ASP A 128 -13.10 12.06 8.81
C ASP A 128 -12.53 13.39 9.35
N ALA A 129 -11.20 13.53 9.42
CA ALA A 129 -10.54 14.75 9.84
C ALA A 129 -10.84 15.93 8.89
N ALA A 130 -10.76 15.70 7.58
CA ALA A 130 -11.08 16.71 6.56
C ALA A 130 -12.55 17.14 6.66
N LYS A 131 -13.50 16.20 6.82
CA LYS A 131 -14.92 16.47 6.99
C LYS A 131 -15.18 17.34 8.23
N ASN A 132 -14.54 17.04 9.34
CA ASN A 132 -14.64 17.85 10.58
C ASN A 132 -14.07 19.26 10.39
N GLY A 133 -13.10 19.43 9.47
CA GLY A 133 -12.56 20.73 9.06
C GLY A 133 -13.40 21.46 8.00
N GLY A 134 -14.54 20.92 7.58
CA GLY A 134 -15.42 21.51 6.56
C GLY A 134 -15.01 21.22 5.11
N TYR A 135 -14.14 20.22 4.90
CA TYR A 135 -13.68 19.83 3.56
C TYR A 135 -14.29 18.48 3.16
N SER A 136 -14.54 18.32 1.85
CA SER A 136 -14.79 17.01 1.24
C SER A 136 -13.49 16.44 0.68
N VAL A 137 -13.40 15.11 0.56
CA VAL A 137 -12.21 14.44 0.04
C VAL A 137 -12.56 13.70 -1.24
N GLN A 138 -11.76 13.92 -2.29
CA GLN A 138 -11.82 13.21 -3.56
C GLN A 138 -10.55 12.39 -3.73
N PHE A 139 -10.71 11.08 -4.01
CA PHE A 139 -9.59 10.17 -4.17
C PHE A 139 -9.25 9.97 -5.64
N TYR A 140 -7.96 10.01 -5.94
CA TYR A 140 -7.37 9.77 -7.25
C TYR A 140 -6.42 8.58 -7.12
N PHE A 141 -6.87 7.43 -7.57
CA PHE A 141 -6.06 6.20 -7.47
C PHE A 141 -5.23 5.98 -8.72
N TYR A 142 -4.04 5.40 -8.55
CA TYR A 142 -3.14 5.02 -9.62
C TYR A 142 -2.55 3.63 -9.39
N CYS A 143 -2.27 2.88 -10.47
CA CYS A 143 -1.62 1.58 -10.39
C CYS A 143 -0.16 1.73 -9.97
N MET A 144 0.27 0.96 -8.96
CA MET A 144 1.68 0.91 -8.56
C MET A 144 2.57 0.52 -9.75
N GLY A 145 3.69 1.24 -9.93
CA GLY A 145 4.64 1.00 -11.04
C GLY A 145 4.31 1.74 -12.33
N ASN A 146 3.25 2.53 -12.36
CA ASN A 146 2.93 3.39 -13.49
C ASN A 146 3.09 4.86 -13.11
N GLU A 147 4.32 5.39 -13.27
CA GLU A 147 4.67 6.77 -12.93
C GLU A 147 3.88 7.79 -13.75
N THR A 148 3.65 7.51 -15.03
CA THR A 148 2.85 8.39 -15.90
C THR A 148 1.42 8.49 -15.43
N ALA A 149 0.80 7.37 -15.01
CA ALA A 149 -0.54 7.39 -14.44
C ALA A 149 -0.58 8.12 -13.09
N MET A 150 0.44 7.93 -12.26
CA MET A 150 0.60 8.61 -10.98
C MET A 150 0.66 10.14 -11.16
N ASN A 151 1.55 10.63 -12.02
CA ASN A 151 1.71 12.06 -12.30
C ASN A 151 0.42 12.67 -12.87
N ARG A 152 -0.23 11.97 -13.82
CA ARG A 152 -1.53 12.41 -14.37
C ARG A 152 -2.61 12.53 -13.30
N GLN A 153 -2.67 11.62 -12.33
CA GLN A 153 -3.64 11.73 -11.24
C GLN A 153 -3.31 12.89 -10.29
N ALA A 154 -2.02 13.18 -10.07
CA ALA A 154 -1.61 14.35 -9.29
C ALA A 154 -1.97 15.66 -10.00
N GLU A 155 -1.67 15.79 -11.29
CA GLU A 155 -2.07 16.94 -12.12
C GLU A 155 -3.58 17.15 -12.11
N ARG A 156 -4.33 16.06 -12.30
CA ARG A 156 -5.79 16.09 -12.27
C ARG A 156 -6.32 16.54 -10.92
N SER A 157 -5.79 16.02 -9.83
CA SER A 157 -6.15 16.42 -8.47
C SER A 157 -5.88 17.90 -8.23
N LEU A 158 -4.71 18.41 -8.65
CA LEU A 158 -4.35 19.82 -8.54
C LEU A 158 -5.26 20.75 -9.37
N ALA A 159 -5.76 20.27 -10.50
CA ALA A 159 -6.67 21.02 -11.36
C ALA A 159 -8.12 21.05 -10.84
N GLU A 160 -8.58 19.95 -10.22
CA GLU A 160 -9.97 19.75 -9.82
C GLU A 160 -10.23 20.09 -8.34
N CYS A 161 -9.21 20.08 -7.48
CA CYS A 161 -9.33 20.27 -6.04
C CYS A 161 -8.64 21.53 -5.54
N PHE A 162 -9.04 21.96 -4.35
CA PHE A 162 -8.50 23.14 -3.70
C PHE A 162 -7.09 22.91 -3.15
N GLY A 163 -6.74 21.67 -2.87
CA GLY A 163 -5.42 21.25 -2.45
C GLY A 163 -5.28 19.73 -2.56
N THR A 164 -4.06 19.23 -2.61
CA THR A 164 -3.75 17.83 -2.87
C THR A 164 -2.80 17.25 -1.84
N VAL A 165 -3.17 16.09 -1.27
CA VAL A 165 -2.25 15.20 -0.59
C VAL A 165 -1.77 14.16 -1.59
N PHE A 166 -0.46 14.03 -1.77
CA PHE A 166 0.13 13.13 -2.73
C PHE A 166 1.05 12.11 -2.05
N TYR A 167 0.69 10.85 -2.15
CA TYR A 167 1.53 9.72 -1.78
C TYR A 167 2.04 9.03 -3.04
N PRO A 168 3.28 9.29 -3.46
CA PRO A 168 3.85 8.71 -4.67
C PRO A 168 4.23 7.23 -4.52
N SER A 169 3.94 6.63 -3.35
CA SER A 169 4.26 5.23 -3.04
C SER A 169 5.77 4.95 -3.01
N ILE A 170 6.12 3.68 -3.12
CA ILE A 170 7.51 3.18 -3.10
C ILE A 170 8.31 3.53 -4.36
N TYR A 171 7.72 4.20 -5.34
CA TYR A 171 8.42 4.61 -6.55
C TYR A 171 8.95 6.03 -6.40
N ARG A 172 10.07 6.32 -7.03
CA ARG A 172 10.57 7.69 -7.13
C ARG A 172 9.49 8.55 -7.78
N VAL A 173 9.18 9.67 -7.15
CA VAL A 173 8.61 10.78 -7.91
C VAL A 173 9.72 11.23 -8.85
N ASP A 174 9.43 11.29 -10.15
CA ASP A 174 10.33 11.94 -11.07
C ASP A 174 10.56 13.37 -10.54
N PRO A 175 11.78 13.75 -10.16
CA PRO A 175 12.05 15.10 -9.65
C PRO A 175 11.54 16.16 -10.63
N SER A 176 11.64 15.89 -11.94
CA SER A 176 11.19 16.80 -12.99
C SER A 176 9.68 17.07 -12.92
N PHE A 177 8.87 16.10 -12.45
CA PHE A 177 7.45 16.34 -12.25
C PHE A 177 7.20 17.35 -11.12
N LEU A 178 7.82 17.18 -9.96
CA LEU A 178 7.66 18.13 -8.84
C LEU A 178 8.25 19.51 -9.18
N GLU A 179 9.37 19.54 -9.90
CA GLU A 179 10.00 20.80 -10.36
C GLU A 179 9.16 21.54 -11.42
N SER A 180 8.32 20.82 -12.17
CA SER A 180 7.40 21.42 -13.14
C SER A 180 6.18 22.11 -12.49
N LEU A 181 5.88 21.82 -11.22
CA LEU A 181 4.76 22.39 -10.51
C LEU A 181 5.13 23.78 -9.95
N PRO A 182 4.19 24.74 -9.94
CA PRO A 182 4.41 26.03 -9.29
C PRO A 182 4.72 25.82 -7.79
N GLU A 183 5.67 26.58 -7.24
CA GLU A 183 5.99 26.54 -5.80
C GLU A 183 4.78 26.86 -4.92
N THR A 184 3.84 27.65 -5.46
CA THR A 184 2.58 28.02 -4.81
C THR A 184 1.52 26.91 -4.86
N ALA A 185 1.76 25.82 -5.61
CA ALA A 185 0.78 24.73 -5.72
C ALA A 185 0.41 24.18 -4.34
N PRO A 186 -0.89 24.02 -4.04
CA PRO A 186 -1.38 23.54 -2.75
C PRO A 186 -1.20 22.01 -2.66
N LEU A 187 0.05 21.58 -2.53
CA LEU A 187 0.48 20.19 -2.50
C LEU A 187 1.22 19.87 -1.21
N VAL A 188 0.88 18.73 -0.58
CA VAL A 188 1.62 18.12 0.54
C VAL A 188 1.95 16.69 0.20
N LEU A 189 3.20 16.32 0.38
CA LEU A 189 3.70 14.96 0.13
C LEU A 189 3.53 14.08 1.38
N PHE A 190 3.27 12.79 1.17
CA PHE A 190 3.26 11.79 2.21
C PHE A 190 4.33 10.71 1.95
N ASP A 191 5.06 10.34 3.02
CA ASP A 191 6.07 9.26 3.04
C ASP A 191 7.22 9.43 2.02
N VAL A 192 7.43 10.65 1.55
CA VAL A 192 8.57 10.99 0.69
C VAL A 192 9.12 12.34 1.12
N PRO A 193 10.44 12.45 1.37
CA PRO A 193 11.06 13.75 1.57
C PRO A 193 11.02 14.52 0.26
N PRO A 194 10.77 15.81 0.32
CA PRO A 194 10.92 16.66 -0.85
C PRO A 194 12.41 16.77 -1.16
N GLN A 195 12.94 15.87 -1.98
CA GLN A 195 14.30 16.03 -2.51
C GLN A 195 14.28 17.25 -3.42
N ASN A 196 14.86 18.34 -2.95
CA ASN A 196 14.97 19.63 -3.67
C ASN A 196 13.63 20.26 -4.06
N SER A 197 12.52 19.95 -3.38
CA SER A 197 11.21 20.53 -3.67
C SER A 197 10.77 21.53 -2.61
N CYS A 198 9.99 22.53 -3.04
CA CYS A 198 9.36 23.55 -2.19
C CYS A 198 8.09 23.06 -1.49
N PHE A 199 7.77 21.76 -1.58
CA PHE A 199 6.55 21.20 -0.99
C PHE A 199 6.77 20.66 0.42
N SER A 200 5.78 20.86 1.28
CA SER A 200 5.78 20.28 2.61
C SER A 200 5.55 18.77 2.55
N SER A 201 6.07 18.04 3.54
CA SER A 201 5.89 16.60 3.64
C SER A 201 5.66 16.12 5.07
N VAL A 202 4.91 15.01 5.19
CA VAL A 202 4.74 14.27 6.45
C VAL A 202 5.30 12.87 6.23
N ILE A 203 6.25 12.47 7.06
CA ILE A 203 7.07 11.28 6.85
C ILE A 203 7.08 10.41 8.10
N PRO A 204 6.85 9.08 7.99
CA PRO A 204 7.15 8.15 9.07
C PRO A 204 8.65 8.12 9.39
N ASP A 205 9.03 8.11 10.68
CA ASP A 205 10.43 7.99 11.11
C ASP A 205 10.91 6.55 10.93
N HIS A 206 11.24 6.20 9.69
CA HIS A 206 11.74 4.87 9.34
C HIS A 206 13.11 4.57 9.93
N GLN A 207 13.97 5.59 10.15
CA GLN A 207 15.26 5.39 10.78
C GLN A 207 15.08 4.99 12.26
N PHE A 208 14.22 5.67 12.98
CA PHE A 208 13.87 5.30 14.34
C PHE A 208 13.32 3.88 14.42
N ALA A 209 12.41 3.51 13.50
CA ALA A 209 11.88 2.14 13.44
C ALA A 209 13.01 1.10 13.24
N GLY A 210 13.88 1.30 12.26
CA GLY A 210 15.02 0.40 12.00
C GLY A 210 15.97 0.27 13.18
N TYR A 211 16.23 1.40 13.85
CA TYR A 211 17.06 1.40 15.07
C TYR A 211 16.43 0.57 16.19
N VAL A 212 15.15 0.82 16.50
CA VAL A 212 14.49 0.12 17.61
C VAL A 212 14.29 -1.36 17.30
N PHE A 213 13.91 -1.70 16.07
CA PHE A 213 13.76 -3.10 15.64
C PHE A 213 15.05 -3.89 15.85
N THR A 214 16.15 -3.37 15.36
CA THR A 214 17.47 -4.03 15.49
C THR A 214 17.86 -4.16 16.95
N ARG A 215 17.72 -3.10 17.74
CA ARG A 215 18.00 -3.12 19.18
C ARG A 215 17.16 -4.17 19.92
N GLU A 216 15.87 -4.29 19.60
CA GLU A 216 14.97 -5.26 20.24
C GLU A 216 15.34 -6.71 19.89
N LEU A 217 15.75 -6.97 18.65
CA LEU A 217 16.24 -8.29 18.23
C LEU A 217 17.54 -8.64 18.96
N LEU A 218 18.49 -7.72 19.03
CA LEU A 218 19.73 -7.91 19.78
C LEU A 218 19.48 -8.13 21.27
N ALA A 219 18.56 -7.40 21.89
CA ALA A 219 18.18 -7.59 23.29
C ALA A 219 17.53 -8.96 23.58
N ARG A 220 17.03 -9.65 22.55
CA ARG A 220 16.52 -11.03 22.65
C ARG A 220 17.58 -12.10 22.37
N GLY A 221 18.83 -11.69 22.24
CA GLY A 221 19.97 -12.60 22.07
C GLY A 221 20.29 -12.92 20.62
N CYS A 222 19.65 -12.27 19.63
CA CYS A 222 20.08 -12.39 18.25
C CYS A 222 21.47 -11.77 18.08
N SER A 223 22.33 -12.43 17.34
CA SER A 223 23.73 -12.05 17.18
C SER A 223 24.09 -11.63 15.75
N ASN A 224 23.30 -12.05 14.80
CA ASN A 224 23.55 -11.82 13.37
C ASN A 224 22.27 -11.44 12.61
N PRO A 225 21.63 -10.31 12.95
CA PRO A 225 20.42 -9.88 12.27
C PRO A 225 20.70 -9.52 10.81
N GLY A 226 19.77 -9.87 9.92
CA GLY A 226 19.75 -9.42 8.55
C GLY A 226 18.67 -8.35 8.31
N ILE A 227 18.83 -7.59 7.24
CA ILE A 227 17.84 -6.60 6.81
C ILE A 227 17.36 -6.87 5.38
N VAL A 228 16.04 -6.81 5.17
CA VAL A 228 15.43 -6.99 3.84
C VAL A 228 15.08 -5.63 3.27
N ARG A 229 15.66 -5.28 2.13
CA ARG A 229 15.39 -4.06 1.37
C ARG A 229 14.58 -4.34 0.11
N VAL A 230 13.58 -3.52 -0.14
CA VAL A 230 12.72 -3.67 -1.32
C VAL A 230 13.43 -3.24 -2.59
N ARG A 231 14.15 -2.11 -2.55
CA ARG A 231 14.98 -1.53 -3.64
C ARG A 231 16.05 -0.65 -3.01
N GLU A 232 17.13 -0.43 -3.76
CA GLU A 232 18.28 0.34 -3.26
C GLU A 232 17.98 1.83 -3.07
N ASP A 233 17.03 2.36 -3.81
CA ASP A 233 16.72 3.78 -3.92
C ASP A 233 15.44 4.24 -3.22
N ILE A 234 14.69 3.33 -2.57
CA ILE A 234 13.46 3.69 -1.85
C ILE A 234 13.82 4.34 -0.52
N PHE A 235 13.33 5.55 -0.30
CA PHE A 235 13.61 6.35 0.89
C PHE A 235 13.37 5.59 2.20
N SER A 236 12.19 4.98 2.38
CA SER A 236 11.84 4.23 3.58
C SER A 236 12.82 3.07 3.85
N SER A 237 13.23 2.35 2.80
CA SER A 237 14.21 1.26 2.91
C SER A 237 15.61 1.77 3.28
N VAL A 238 16.04 2.90 2.71
CA VAL A 238 17.33 3.52 3.04
C VAL A 238 17.34 3.98 4.50
N GLN A 239 16.29 4.66 4.94
CA GLN A 239 16.20 5.14 6.33
C GLN A 239 16.11 3.98 7.33
N LEU A 240 15.37 2.93 7.03
CA LEU A 240 15.30 1.73 7.87
C LEU A 240 16.70 1.10 8.02
N GLU A 241 17.46 0.99 6.93
CA GLU A 241 18.85 0.49 6.97
C GLU A 241 19.77 1.41 7.75
N ASN A 242 19.63 2.73 7.65
CA ASN A 242 20.41 3.67 8.46
C ASN A 242 20.19 3.42 9.95
N GLY A 243 18.94 3.24 10.37
CA GLY A 243 18.62 2.88 11.75
C GLY A 243 19.18 1.52 12.17
N TYR A 244 19.08 0.51 11.31
CA TYR A 244 19.69 -0.80 11.51
C TYR A 244 21.22 -0.70 11.74
N ARG A 245 21.94 0.03 10.87
CA ARG A 245 23.39 0.25 10.99
C ARG A 245 23.76 1.00 12.27
N GLU A 246 22.95 1.99 12.66
CA GLU A 246 23.14 2.74 13.88
C GLU A 246 23.01 1.84 15.12
N ALA A 247 22.00 0.98 15.15
CA ALA A 247 21.81 0.04 16.26
C ALA A 247 22.95 -0.97 16.37
N LEU A 248 23.43 -1.53 15.26
CA LEU A 248 24.59 -2.41 15.23
C LEU A 248 25.85 -1.71 15.76
N ARG A 249 26.11 -0.49 15.28
CA ARG A 249 27.25 0.31 15.74
C ARG A 249 27.21 0.55 17.26
N ASN A 250 26.05 0.89 17.80
CA ASN A 250 25.86 1.14 19.23
C ASN A 250 26.01 -0.15 20.07
N ALA A 251 25.79 -1.30 19.47
CA ALA A 251 26.01 -2.61 20.08
C ALA A 251 27.45 -3.16 19.87
N GLY A 252 28.33 -2.43 19.17
CA GLY A 252 29.69 -2.87 18.85
C GLY A 252 29.73 -3.98 17.78
N ILE A 253 28.66 -4.19 17.02
CA ILE A 253 28.57 -5.22 15.98
C ILE A 253 28.92 -4.60 14.63
N PRO A 254 29.88 -5.16 13.87
CA PRO A 254 30.22 -4.62 12.56
C PRO A 254 29.10 -4.85 11.54
N PHE A 255 28.79 -3.82 10.76
CA PHE A 255 27.89 -3.95 9.63
C PHE A 255 28.50 -4.83 8.53
N ARG A 256 27.75 -5.80 8.05
CA ARG A 256 28.12 -6.69 6.95
C ARG A 256 27.17 -6.48 5.77
N LYS A 257 27.73 -6.23 4.59
CA LYS A 257 26.91 -6.05 3.36
C LYS A 257 26.15 -7.32 2.99
N GLU A 258 26.71 -8.47 3.33
CA GLU A 258 26.14 -9.80 3.10
C GLU A 258 24.84 -10.02 3.88
N ASN A 259 24.66 -9.29 4.99
CA ASN A 259 23.43 -9.33 5.79
C ASN A 259 22.31 -8.43 5.21
N VAL A 260 22.55 -7.77 4.09
CA VAL A 260 21.52 -6.96 3.41
C VAL A 260 20.97 -7.75 2.24
N PHE A 261 19.70 -8.04 2.32
CA PHE A 261 18.98 -8.73 1.27
C PHE A 261 18.19 -7.76 0.39
N HIS A 262 18.49 -7.72 -0.90
CA HIS A 262 17.84 -6.84 -1.86
C HIS A 262 16.77 -7.59 -2.64
N VAL A 263 15.51 -7.28 -2.41
CA VAL A 263 14.41 -7.83 -3.20
C VAL A 263 14.39 -7.18 -4.58
N ARG A 264 14.64 -7.97 -5.62
CA ARG A 264 14.65 -7.54 -7.03
C ARG A 264 13.47 -8.17 -7.77
N ARG A 265 13.09 -7.57 -8.92
CA ARG A 265 12.05 -8.13 -9.79
C ARG A 265 12.48 -9.52 -10.29
N GLY A 266 11.60 -10.52 -10.22
CA GLY A 266 11.91 -11.91 -10.63
C GLY A 266 12.59 -12.75 -9.54
N TYR A 267 12.61 -12.29 -8.33
CA TYR A 267 13.21 -12.92 -7.18
C TYR A 267 12.47 -14.22 -6.77
N SER A 268 13.23 -15.25 -6.37
CA SER A 268 12.67 -16.53 -5.90
C SER A 268 12.82 -16.72 -4.38
N ASN A 269 11.88 -17.43 -3.77
CA ASN A 269 11.97 -17.81 -2.36
C ASN A 269 13.26 -18.61 -2.07
N ASN A 270 13.74 -19.42 -3.01
CA ASN A 270 14.97 -20.20 -2.84
C ASN A 270 16.19 -19.30 -2.61
N ALA A 271 16.36 -18.24 -3.40
CA ALA A 271 17.50 -17.34 -3.20
C ALA A 271 17.43 -16.57 -1.86
N PHE A 272 16.23 -16.34 -1.32
CA PHE A 272 16.09 -15.81 0.04
C PHE A 272 16.52 -16.83 1.10
N LEU A 273 16.12 -18.11 0.94
CA LEU A 273 16.50 -19.19 1.83
C LEU A 273 18.00 -19.45 1.78
N GLU A 274 18.59 -19.49 0.59
CA GLU A 274 20.04 -19.61 0.39
C GLU A 274 20.80 -18.45 1.06
N TRP A 275 20.25 -17.22 0.98
CA TRP A 275 20.83 -16.07 1.66
C TRP A 275 20.74 -16.20 3.18
N LEU A 276 19.60 -16.65 3.73
CA LEU A 276 19.43 -16.85 5.17
C LEU A 276 20.47 -17.84 5.72
N ASP A 277 20.55 -19.01 5.07
CA ASP A 277 21.41 -20.11 5.51
C ASP A 277 22.89 -19.79 5.28
N GLY A 278 23.21 -19.27 4.09
CA GLY A 278 24.60 -18.98 3.69
C GLY A 278 25.26 -17.88 4.53
N ASN A 279 24.47 -16.98 5.11
CA ASN A 279 24.98 -15.92 5.97
C ASN A 279 24.71 -16.16 7.47
N GLY A 280 24.05 -17.26 7.83
CA GLY A 280 23.73 -17.58 9.22
C GLY A 280 22.85 -16.53 9.89
N ILE A 281 21.86 -16.00 9.20
CA ILE A 281 20.96 -14.98 9.70
C ILE A 281 20.05 -15.54 10.79
N ASP A 282 20.05 -14.93 11.96
CA ASP A 282 19.25 -15.35 13.12
C ASP A 282 18.07 -14.46 13.44
N ALA A 283 17.97 -13.29 12.78
CA ALA A 283 16.85 -12.39 12.90
C ALA A 283 16.69 -11.52 11.65
N LEU A 284 15.49 -10.96 11.43
CA LEU A 284 15.15 -10.16 10.26
C LEU A 284 14.55 -8.80 10.63
N VAL A 285 15.07 -7.76 10.03
CA VAL A 285 14.46 -6.41 10.03
C VAL A 285 13.88 -6.14 8.65
N LEU A 286 12.59 -5.77 8.59
CA LEU A 286 11.92 -5.52 7.31
C LEU A 286 10.92 -4.36 7.36
N VAL A 287 10.79 -3.68 6.22
CA VAL A 287 9.77 -2.63 6.03
C VAL A 287 8.38 -3.26 5.98
N CYS A 288 8.22 -4.33 5.23
CA CYS A 288 6.95 -5.03 5.06
C CYS A 288 7.19 -6.51 4.79
N PRO A 289 6.43 -7.41 5.41
CA PRO A 289 6.58 -8.85 5.23
C PRO A 289 6.02 -9.36 3.89
N ILE A 290 5.21 -8.55 3.23
CA ILE A 290 4.62 -8.87 1.93
C ILE A 290 4.99 -7.77 0.96
N LEU A 291 5.68 -8.15 -0.10
CA LEU A 291 5.96 -7.29 -1.23
C LEU A 291 5.12 -7.75 -2.42
N PRO A 292 4.25 -6.90 -2.97
CA PRO A 292 3.41 -7.28 -4.10
C PRO A 292 4.25 -7.87 -5.25
N ASN A 293 3.82 -9.03 -5.74
CA ASN A 293 4.33 -9.71 -6.94
C ASN A 293 5.77 -10.25 -6.90
N CYS A 294 6.49 -10.22 -5.75
CA CYS A 294 7.87 -10.69 -5.76
C CYS A 294 8.33 -11.45 -4.51
N PHE A 295 7.74 -11.20 -3.35
CA PHE A 295 8.22 -11.81 -2.12
C PHE A 295 7.12 -11.88 -1.07
N THR A 296 6.96 -13.01 -0.42
CA THR A 296 6.16 -13.15 0.78
C THR A 296 6.87 -14.04 1.80
N LEU A 297 7.07 -13.51 3.00
CA LEU A 297 7.53 -14.31 4.13
C LEU A 297 6.54 -15.43 4.50
N PHE A 298 5.30 -15.34 4.00
CA PHE A 298 4.24 -16.33 4.30
C PHE A 298 4.17 -17.48 3.29
N HIS A 299 5.12 -17.57 2.34
CA HIS A 299 5.25 -18.79 1.56
C HIS A 299 5.54 -19.96 2.52
N PRO A 300 4.82 -21.10 2.44
CA PRO A 300 4.94 -22.19 3.41
C PRO A 300 6.38 -22.62 3.69
N GLN A 301 7.19 -22.77 2.64
CA GLN A 301 8.60 -23.15 2.76
C GLN A 301 9.44 -22.10 3.51
N VAL A 302 9.21 -20.81 3.26
CA VAL A 302 9.92 -19.72 3.96
C VAL A 302 9.53 -19.68 5.43
N LEU A 303 8.23 -19.80 5.73
CA LEU A 303 7.74 -19.87 7.11
C LEU A 303 8.28 -21.06 7.88
N GLU A 304 8.34 -22.23 7.24
CA GLU A 304 8.90 -23.44 7.86
C GLU A 304 10.37 -23.23 8.22
N THR A 305 11.16 -22.67 7.33
CA THR A 305 12.58 -22.34 7.59
C THR A 305 12.70 -21.33 8.73
N ILE A 306 11.93 -20.24 8.70
CA ILE A 306 11.94 -19.22 9.75
C ILE A 306 11.63 -19.84 11.11
N ARG A 307 10.66 -20.75 11.18
CA ARG A 307 10.26 -21.44 12.43
C ARG A 307 11.32 -22.43 12.90
N SER A 308 11.81 -23.29 12.00
CA SER A 308 12.79 -24.32 12.33
C SER A 308 14.11 -23.73 12.83
N HIS A 309 14.54 -22.59 12.26
CA HIS A 309 15.72 -21.87 12.69
C HIS A 309 15.44 -20.82 13.79
N ARG A 310 14.19 -20.69 14.26
CA ARG A 310 13.77 -19.71 15.29
C ARG A 310 14.12 -18.27 14.95
N ILE A 311 14.07 -17.91 13.67
CA ILE A 311 14.39 -16.55 13.21
C ILE A 311 13.31 -15.59 13.69
N LEU A 312 13.71 -14.57 14.46
CA LEU A 312 12.82 -13.52 14.91
C LEU A 312 12.69 -12.41 13.85
N ILE A 313 11.51 -11.80 13.78
CA ILE A 313 11.23 -10.77 12.79
C ILE A 313 10.77 -9.48 13.46
N ALA A 314 11.34 -8.35 13.07
CA ALA A 314 10.84 -7.03 13.41
C ALA A 314 10.41 -6.27 12.15
N SER A 315 9.22 -5.66 12.15
CA SER A 315 8.62 -5.11 10.94
C SER A 315 7.76 -3.87 11.18
N ASN A 316 7.66 -3.03 10.16
CA ASN A 316 6.75 -1.88 10.11
C ASN A 316 5.25 -2.26 10.06
N SER A 317 4.92 -3.54 10.14
CA SER A 317 3.53 -3.99 10.02
C SER A 317 3.12 -4.85 11.19
N PRO A 318 2.00 -4.54 11.91
CA PRO A 318 1.35 -5.52 12.75
C PRO A 318 0.86 -6.68 11.87
N PHE A 319 0.78 -7.85 12.45
CA PHE A 319 0.51 -9.10 11.75
C PHE A 319 -0.88 -9.65 12.05
N ASP A 320 -1.81 -8.80 12.46
CA ASP A 320 -3.18 -9.19 12.79
C ASP A 320 -3.90 -9.91 11.62
N ASP A 321 -3.43 -9.66 10.38
CA ASP A 321 -3.95 -10.32 9.19
C ASP A 321 -3.40 -11.74 8.98
N TYR A 322 -2.46 -12.23 9.83
CA TYR A 322 -1.70 -13.47 9.58
C TYR A 322 -1.85 -14.56 10.64
N GLY A 323 -2.78 -14.38 11.59
CA GLY A 323 -3.15 -15.37 12.59
C GLY A 323 -2.11 -15.60 13.71
N GLU A 324 -2.41 -16.53 14.62
CA GLU A 324 -1.59 -16.83 15.82
C GLU A 324 -0.13 -17.20 15.50
N THR A 325 0.11 -17.72 14.31
CA THR A 325 1.45 -18.10 13.85
C THR A 325 2.43 -16.92 13.78
N ALA A 326 1.92 -15.75 13.43
CA ALA A 326 2.76 -14.56 13.28
C ALA A 326 3.22 -14.02 14.63
N GLN A 327 2.41 -14.15 15.67
CA GLN A 327 2.71 -13.63 17.01
C GLN A 327 3.97 -14.26 17.64
N THR A 328 4.26 -15.53 17.31
CA THR A 328 5.42 -16.25 17.88
C THR A 328 6.76 -15.88 17.24
N ILE A 329 6.75 -15.46 15.98
CA ILE A 329 7.98 -15.11 15.23
C ILE A 329 8.23 -13.61 15.14
N ILE A 330 7.25 -12.78 15.54
CA ILE A 330 7.35 -11.33 15.44
C ILE A 330 7.20 -10.68 16.82
N PRO A 331 8.33 -10.58 17.52
CA PRO A 331 8.36 -10.02 18.85
C PRO A 331 8.17 -8.50 18.90
N CYS A 332 8.25 -7.82 17.75
CA CYS A 332 8.25 -6.37 17.73
C CYS A 332 7.75 -5.84 16.37
N HIS A 333 6.83 -4.90 16.42
CA HIS A 333 6.34 -4.22 15.22
C HIS A 333 6.05 -2.74 15.47
N ALA A 334 5.94 -1.97 14.38
CA ALA A 334 5.58 -0.57 14.45
C ALA A 334 4.07 -0.36 14.25
N GLU A 335 3.44 0.38 15.15
CA GLU A 335 2.13 0.97 14.97
C GLU A 335 2.27 2.44 14.60
N TYR A 336 1.68 2.81 13.47
CA TYR A 336 1.72 4.19 13.02
C TYR A 336 0.53 4.99 13.56
N PRO A 337 0.77 6.21 14.11
CA PRO A 337 -0.28 7.06 14.65
C PRO A 337 -1.06 7.73 13.49
N TYR A 338 -1.93 6.99 12.82
CA TYR A 338 -2.66 7.44 11.63
C TYR A 338 -3.44 8.74 11.84
N GLN A 339 -3.96 8.96 13.05
CA GLN A 339 -4.64 10.21 13.38
C GLN A 339 -3.68 11.41 13.34
N GLU A 340 -2.47 11.25 13.85
CA GLU A 340 -1.44 12.29 13.84
C GLU A 340 -0.97 12.58 12.42
N PHE A 341 -0.71 11.55 11.61
CA PHE A 341 -0.41 11.72 10.18
C PHE A 341 -1.51 12.49 9.46
N SER A 342 -2.76 12.09 9.65
CA SER A 342 -3.91 12.71 9.01
C SER A 342 -4.08 14.17 9.41
N ASN A 343 -3.90 14.47 10.69
CA ASN A 343 -4.00 15.83 11.20
C ASN A 343 -2.89 16.73 10.65
N GLU A 344 -1.64 16.24 10.61
CA GLU A 344 -0.51 17.02 10.11
C GLU A 344 -0.56 17.22 8.60
N LEU A 345 -0.97 16.21 7.82
CA LEU A 345 -1.22 16.35 6.39
C LEU A 345 -2.28 17.43 6.11
N LEU A 346 -3.40 17.35 6.82
CA LEU A 346 -4.49 18.32 6.66
C LEU A 346 -4.05 19.73 7.10
N ARG A 347 -3.34 19.84 8.23
CA ARG A 347 -2.84 21.12 8.76
C ARG A 347 -1.90 21.79 7.76
N LEU A 348 -0.90 21.07 7.25
CA LEU A 348 0.05 21.61 6.27
C LEU A 348 -0.64 21.99 4.98
N LEU A 349 -1.58 21.17 4.50
CA LEU A 349 -2.32 21.47 3.28
C LEU A 349 -3.18 22.73 3.44
N VAL A 350 -3.93 22.84 4.54
CA VAL A 350 -4.77 24.03 4.82
C VAL A 350 -3.90 25.29 4.98
N LEU A 351 -2.73 25.19 5.60
CA LEU A 351 -1.78 26.29 5.68
C LEU A 351 -1.31 26.73 4.29
N LYS A 352 -0.94 25.78 3.42
CA LYS A 352 -0.49 26.07 2.05
C LYS A 352 -1.61 26.66 1.20
N MET A 353 -2.83 26.17 1.35
CA MET A 353 -4.02 26.71 0.67
C MET A 353 -4.33 28.16 1.05
N LYS A 354 -4.15 28.48 2.34
CA LYS A 354 -4.38 29.86 2.86
C LYS A 354 -3.22 30.81 2.57
N ASN A 355 -2.01 30.31 2.55
CA ASN A 355 -0.77 31.06 2.37
C ASN A 355 0.11 30.36 1.33
N PRO A 356 -0.12 30.56 0.03
CA PRO A 356 0.60 29.86 -1.04
C PRO A 356 2.13 30.03 -0.98
N ASP A 357 2.62 31.13 -0.43
CA ASP A 357 4.05 31.45 -0.32
C ASP A 357 4.69 30.95 0.98
N ILE A 358 3.96 30.16 1.79
CA ILE A 358 4.53 29.61 3.03
C ILE A 358 5.70 28.69 2.75
N THR A 359 6.75 28.83 3.54
CA THR A 359 7.92 27.96 3.47
C THR A 359 7.53 26.51 3.71
N SER A 360 8.12 25.60 2.94
CA SER A 360 7.92 24.16 3.10
C SER A 360 8.39 23.67 4.46
N SER A 361 7.69 22.67 5.00
CA SER A 361 8.01 22.04 6.27
C SER A 361 8.04 20.54 6.10
N GLN A 362 9.05 19.89 6.69
CA GLN A 362 9.13 18.43 6.78
C GLN A 362 8.78 18.02 8.22
N ILE A 363 7.73 17.23 8.37
CA ILE A 363 7.30 16.69 9.67
C ILE A 363 7.58 15.21 9.68
N MET A 364 8.42 14.80 10.63
CA MET A 364 8.74 13.40 10.84
C MET A 364 7.99 12.89 12.08
N ILE A 365 7.19 11.83 11.91
CA ILE A 365 6.35 11.26 12.96
C ILE A 365 6.85 9.89 13.33
N ARG A 366 7.15 9.69 14.61
CA ARG A 366 7.64 8.42 15.13
C ARG A 366 6.53 7.40 15.27
N PRO A 367 6.74 6.16 14.82
CA PRO A 367 5.83 5.07 15.15
C PRO A 367 5.92 4.69 16.63
N LYS A 368 4.83 4.19 17.16
CA LYS A 368 4.82 3.47 18.43
C LYS A 368 5.35 2.06 18.18
N ILE A 369 6.30 1.63 18.98
CA ILE A 369 6.84 0.28 18.88
C ILE A 369 6.12 -0.63 19.87
N CYS A 370 5.44 -1.63 19.34
CA CYS A 370 4.76 -2.68 20.11
C CYS A 370 5.66 -3.91 20.20
N LYS A 371 5.73 -4.49 21.41
CA LYS A 371 6.59 -5.63 21.80
C LYS A 371 5.73 -6.80 22.22
#